data_a44789a77b7ffb85f9a315e205b81ff1
#
_entry.id   a44789a77b7ffb85f9a315e205b81ff1
#
_cell.length_a   1.000
_cell.length_b   1.000
_cell.length_c   1.000
_cell.angle_alpha   90.00
_cell.angle_beta   90.00
_cell.angle_gamma   90.00
#
_symmetry.space_group_name_H-M   'P 1'
#
loop_
_entity.id
_entity.type
_entity.pdbx_description
1 polymer ?
#
loop_
_entity_poly.entity_id
_entity_poly.type
_entity_poly.pdbx_seq_one_letter_code
_entity_poly.pdbx_strand_id
1 'polypeptide(L)'
;MLLFRTLSRPGRVLVFWKQVALLKMISYPLLSREIPFSTIRYAMINRPRRNRLTSRIRGLVGETTIQPKNLVWPTFVQEGKNQRTPIVSMPGISRLSIDQLVADSKKAFDLGVAAVALFPAIDDSLKNPEGKESLNPDGLLQRAVKELKKEVPELVVITDVALDPYSSDGHDGLVQNGQILNDETLPLLAGMAVAQAKAGVDVVAPSDMMDGRIEAIRWALDKAGFENVLICSYCAKYASAFYGPFRDALESTPKAGDKKTYQMDPANTREAIREIHLDEEEGADWLLIKPGLPYLDVIRLTREHSELPIAAYHVSGEYAMLKAAAEKGWLDYESCLMESLLSMRRAGADMIFTYGAIEAASLLQQ
;
A
#
# COMPACT_ATOMS: atom_id res chain seq x y z
N MET A 1 9.78 -36.30 22.43
CA MET A 1 10.98 -36.39 23.31
C MET A 1 12.19 -36.44 22.41
N LEU A 2 12.74 -35.29 22.03
CA LEU A 2 14.07 -35.14 21.41
C LEU A 2 14.48 -33.67 21.59
N LEU A 3 15.56 -33.52 22.35
CA LEU A 3 16.12 -32.25 22.81
C LEU A 3 16.80 -31.50 21.68
N PHE A 4 16.41 -30.24 21.43
CA PHE A 4 17.26 -29.28 20.75
C PHE A 4 18.21 -28.61 21.79
N ARG A 5 19.45 -29.01 21.77
CA ARG A 5 20.53 -28.31 22.49
C ARG A 5 21.03 -27.18 21.59
N THR A 6 20.84 -25.97 22.06
CA THR A 6 21.55 -24.78 21.62
C THR A 6 23.03 -24.90 21.91
N LEU A 7 23.88 -24.95 20.90
CA LEU A 7 25.33 -24.83 21.02
C LEU A 7 25.75 -23.41 20.68
N SER A 8 25.80 -22.55 21.68
CA SER A 8 26.65 -21.36 21.66
C SER A 8 28.13 -21.82 21.69
N ARG A 9 28.88 -21.52 20.62
CA ARG A 9 30.29 -21.84 20.55
C ARG A 9 31.17 -20.63 20.98
N PRO A 10 31.74 -20.60 22.18
CA PRO A 10 32.76 -19.61 22.57
C PRO A 10 34.18 -20.06 22.19
N GLY A 11 34.39 -20.88 21.19
CA GLY A 11 35.68 -21.49 20.88
C GLY A 11 36.55 -20.79 19.81
N ARG A 12 36.01 -19.87 19.00
CA ARG A 12 36.80 -19.30 17.90
C ARG A 12 37.73 -18.16 18.26
N VAL A 13 37.55 -17.49 19.38
CA VAL A 13 38.44 -16.41 19.83
C VAL A 13 39.72 -16.95 20.46
N LEU A 14 39.67 -18.06 21.16
CA LEU A 14 40.85 -18.64 21.84
C LEU A 14 41.83 -19.32 20.86
N VAL A 15 41.41 -19.86 19.76
CA VAL A 15 42.27 -20.49 18.75
C VAL A 15 43.13 -19.45 18.02
N PHE A 16 42.60 -18.25 17.82
CA PHE A 16 43.33 -17.16 17.16
C PHE A 16 44.50 -16.64 17.97
N TRP A 17 44.36 -16.56 19.30
CA TRP A 17 45.44 -16.12 20.18
C TRP A 17 46.51 -17.19 20.40
N LYS A 18 46.16 -18.48 20.33
CA LYS A 18 47.17 -19.56 20.44
C LYS A 18 48.07 -19.66 19.21
N GLN A 19 47.55 -19.38 18.02
CA GLN A 19 48.37 -19.35 16.78
C GLN A 19 49.30 -18.14 16.72
N VAL A 20 48.91 -17.00 17.26
CA VAL A 20 49.78 -15.81 17.35
C VAL A 20 50.89 -16.00 18.39
N ALA A 21 50.63 -16.77 19.47
CA ALA A 21 51.65 -17.07 20.48
C ALA A 21 52.69 -18.12 20.00
N LEU A 22 52.28 -19.05 19.11
CA LEU A 22 53.22 -20.08 18.59
C LEU A 22 54.20 -19.52 17.54
N LEU A 23 53.86 -18.44 16.87
CA LEU A 23 54.72 -17.75 15.89
C LEU A 23 55.86 -16.92 16.57
N LYS A 24 55.82 -16.73 17.87
CA LYS A 24 56.89 -16.02 18.64
C LYS A 24 58.08 -16.90 19.11
N MET A 25 58.05 -18.20 18.84
CA MET A 25 59.13 -19.12 19.30
C MET A 25 60.08 -19.61 18.18
N ILE A 26 60.03 -19.03 17.00
CA ILE A 26 61.06 -19.29 15.95
C ILE A 26 61.97 -18.08 15.90
N SER A 27 63.06 -18.19 16.66
CA SER A 27 64.18 -17.23 16.68
C SER A 27 64.93 -17.27 15.34
N TYR A 28 64.72 -16.29 14.48
CA TYR A 28 65.66 -15.90 13.47
C TYR A 28 66.33 -14.59 13.89
N PRO A 29 67.68 -14.56 14.03
CA PRO A 29 68.40 -13.32 14.21
C PRO A 29 68.56 -12.60 12.89
N LEU A 30 68.40 -11.29 12.92
CA LEU A 30 68.60 -10.33 11.84
C LEU A 30 67.30 -9.93 11.13
N LEU A 31 66.66 -8.92 11.72
CA LEU A 31 66.23 -7.70 11.05
C LEU A 31 65.48 -6.82 12.06
N SER A 32 66.22 -6.06 12.88
CA SER A 32 65.69 -4.94 13.68
C SER A 32 65.31 -3.76 12.75
N ARG A 33 64.30 -3.94 11.93
CA ARG A 33 63.51 -2.85 11.40
C ARG A 33 62.14 -2.95 12.02
N GLU A 34 61.85 -2.07 12.99
CA GLU A 34 60.50 -1.83 13.43
C GLU A 34 59.64 -1.51 12.23
N ILE A 35 58.81 -2.45 11.80
CA ILE A 35 57.79 -2.20 10.80
C ILE A 35 56.81 -1.25 11.45
N PRO A 36 56.68 0.04 10.99
CA PRO A 36 55.75 0.95 11.62
C PRO A 36 54.34 0.36 11.53
N PHE A 37 53.59 0.49 12.60
CA PHE A 37 52.18 -0.02 12.70
C PHE A 37 51.30 0.39 11.55
N SER A 38 51.66 1.47 10.82
CA SER A 38 51.00 1.97 9.60
C SER A 38 51.15 1.04 8.38
N THR A 39 52.03 0.05 8.40
CA THR A 39 52.28 -0.88 7.28
C THR A 39 51.66 -2.24 7.41
N ILE A 40 51.06 -2.58 8.57
CA ILE A 40 50.32 -3.82 8.73
C ILE A 40 48.93 -3.59 8.08
N ARG A 41 48.85 -3.75 6.75
CA ARG A 41 47.55 -3.89 6.07
C ARG A 41 46.99 -5.26 6.45
N TYR A 42 46.08 -5.28 7.43
CA TYR A 42 45.26 -6.47 7.63
C TYR A 42 44.59 -6.79 6.29
N ALA A 43 44.85 -7.96 5.74
CA ALA A 43 44.16 -8.44 4.56
C ALA A 43 42.70 -8.68 4.92
N MET A 44 41.86 -7.66 4.76
CA MET A 44 40.42 -7.76 4.98
C MET A 44 39.83 -8.65 3.88
N ILE A 45 39.44 -9.89 4.23
CA ILE A 45 38.85 -10.86 3.29
C ILE A 45 37.48 -10.39 2.85
N ASN A 46 36.63 -10.04 3.81
CA ASN A 46 35.26 -9.60 3.57
C ASN A 46 35.18 -8.07 3.43
N ARG A 47 34.79 -7.60 2.26
CA ARG A 47 34.60 -6.17 1.96
C ARG A 47 33.28 -5.92 1.25
N PRO A 48 32.15 -5.82 1.97
CA PRO A 48 30.84 -5.58 1.35
C PRO A 48 30.76 -4.30 0.52
N ARG A 49 31.63 -3.31 0.82
CA ARG A 49 31.73 -2.07 0.02
C ARG A 49 32.12 -2.30 -1.44
N ARG A 50 32.68 -3.46 -1.81
CA ARG A 50 33.00 -3.79 -3.21
C ARG A 50 31.75 -3.75 -4.08
N ASN A 51 30.60 -4.21 -3.56
CA ASN A 51 29.30 -4.18 -4.27
C ASN A 51 28.68 -2.78 -4.39
N ARG A 52 29.29 -1.74 -3.78
CA ARG A 52 28.75 -0.36 -3.76
C ARG A 52 29.60 0.62 -4.56
N LEU A 53 30.73 0.20 -5.14
CA LEU A 53 31.75 1.08 -5.68
C LEU A 53 31.27 1.96 -6.85
N THR A 54 30.47 1.41 -7.74
CA THR A 54 29.93 2.13 -8.90
C THR A 54 28.44 1.93 -9.04
N SER A 55 27.75 2.84 -9.74
CA SER A 55 26.33 2.71 -10.05
C SER A 55 26.03 1.42 -10.83
N ARG A 56 26.91 1.05 -11.77
CA ARG A 56 26.76 -0.19 -12.56
C ARG A 56 26.83 -1.44 -11.69
N ILE A 57 27.80 -1.51 -10.75
CA ILE A 57 27.90 -2.63 -9.80
C ILE A 57 26.67 -2.67 -8.91
N ARG A 58 26.22 -1.51 -8.37
CA ARG A 58 25.00 -1.45 -7.56
C ARG A 58 23.78 -1.91 -8.33
N GLY A 59 23.64 -1.56 -9.60
CA GLY A 59 22.55 -2.02 -10.46
C GLY A 59 22.56 -3.53 -10.69
N LEU A 60 23.75 -4.13 -10.84
CA LEU A 60 23.89 -5.60 -11.05
C LEU A 60 23.51 -6.43 -9.80
N VAL A 61 23.70 -5.89 -8.60
CA VAL A 61 23.42 -6.58 -7.35
C VAL A 61 22.13 -6.10 -6.67
N GLY A 62 21.38 -5.22 -7.33
CA GLY A 62 20.08 -4.75 -6.84
C GLY A 62 19.06 -5.88 -6.88
N GLU A 63 18.48 -6.22 -5.71
CA GLU A 63 17.54 -7.34 -5.56
C GLU A 63 16.10 -6.95 -5.89
N THR A 64 15.75 -5.68 -5.69
CA THR A 64 14.40 -5.16 -5.81
C THR A 64 14.34 -4.07 -6.87
N THR A 65 13.34 -4.15 -7.73
CA THR A 65 13.04 -3.13 -8.73
C THR A 65 11.61 -2.65 -8.60
N ILE A 66 11.36 -1.43 -9.08
CA ILE A 66 10.03 -0.88 -9.27
C ILE A 66 9.85 -0.50 -10.73
N GLN A 67 8.67 -0.73 -11.26
CA GLN A 67 8.28 -0.41 -12.63
C GLN A 67 6.94 0.31 -12.62
N PRO A 68 6.60 1.13 -13.63
CA PRO A 68 5.31 1.81 -13.70
C PRO A 68 4.11 0.87 -13.55
N LYS A 69 4.19 -0.35 -14.08
CA LYS A 69 3.14 -1.38 -13.93
C LYS A 69 2.91 -1.87 -12.50
N ASN A 70 3.82 -1.58 -11.56
CA ASN A 70 3.62 -1.88 -10.15
C ASN A 70 2.82 -0.80 -9.42
N LEU A 71 2.47 0.29 -10.10
CA LEU A 71 1.79 1.44 -9.51
C LEU A 71 0.31 1.39 -9.80
N VAL A 72 -0.48 1.68 -8.75
CA VAL A 72 -1.91 1.97 -8.83
C VAL A 72 -2.08 3.45 -8.46
N TRP A 73 -2.81 4.21 -9.27
CA TRP A 73 -3.04 5.64 -9.03
C TRP A 73 -4.38 5.87 -8.33
N PRO A 74 -4.42 6.14 -7.00
CA PRO A 74 -5.64 6.55 -6.31
C PRO A 74 -6.00 7.98 -6.71
N THR A 75 -7.27 8.23 -6.98
CA THR A 75 -7.74 9.56 -7.35
C THR A 75 -9.17 9.81 -6.91
N PHE A 76 -9.55 11.07 -6.81
CA PHE A 76 -10.85 11.52 -6.35
C PHE A 76 -11.68 12.04 -7.51
N VAL A 77 -12.90 11.54 -7.64
CA VAL A 77 -13.85 12.00 -8.67
C VAL A 77 -14.95 12.85 -8.05
N GLN A 78 -15.31 13.93 -8.70
CA GLN A 78 -16.39 14.85 -8.31
C GLN A 78 -17.33 15.14 -9.47
N GLU A 79 -18.50 15.69 -9.18
CA GLU A 79 -19.42 16.22 -10.17
C GLU A 79 -18.83 17.45 -10.90
N GLY A 80 -19.38 17.73 -12.08
CA GLY A 80 -19.03 18.89 -12.88
C GLY A 80 -18.43 18.56 -14.24
N LYS A 81 -17.93 19.58 -14.91
CA LYS A 81 -17.25 19.48 -16.20
C LYS A 81 -16.05 20.43 -16.22
N ASN A 82 -14.91 19.95 -16.71
CA ASN A 82 -13.64 20.68 -16.77
C ASN A 82 -13.22 21.26 -15.39
N GLN A 83 -13.43 20.47 -14.32
CA GLN A 83 -13.15 20.91 -12.96
C GLN A 83 -12.00 20.12 -12.34
N ARG A 84 -11.11 20.87 -11.65
CA ARG A 84 -10.04 20.37 -10.81
C ARG A 84 -10.07 21.17 -9.51
N THR A 85 -10.59 20.58 -8.45
CA THR A 85 -10.67 21.21 -7.13
C THR A 85 -9.49 20.75 -6.28
N PRO A 86 -8.48 21.61 -6.00
CA PRO A 86 -7.31 21.24 -5.21
C PRO A 86 -7.69 20.79 -3.81
N ILE A 87 -6.99 19.76 -3.30
CA ILE A 87 -7.11 19.29 -1.91
C ILE A 87 -5.96 19.93 -1.13
N VAL A 88 -6.28 20.86 -0.23
CA VAL A 88 -5.29 21.69 0.48
C VAL A 88 -4.27 20.85 1.25
N SER A 89 -4.74 19.79 1.92
CA SER A 89 -3.89 18.87 2.70
C SER A 89 -3.10 17.86 1.86
N MET A 90 -3.28 17.88 0.51
CA MET A 90 -2.57 17.00 -0.43
C MET A 90 -2.01 17.82 -1.60
N PRO A 91 -0.89 18.53 -1.44
CA PRO A 91 -0.33 19.40 -2.48
C PRO A 91 -0.13 18.67 -3.82
N GLY A 92 -0.68 19.23 -4.90
CA GLY A 92 -0.63 18.65 -6.25
C GLY A 92 -1.76 17.67 -6.57
N ILE A 93 -2.60 17.29 -5.61
CA ILE A 93 -3.75 16.41 -5.80
C ILE A 93 -5.05 17.22 -5.83
N SER A 94 -5.97 16.82 -6.68
CA SER A 94 -7.27 17.47 -6.86
C SER A 94 -8.39 16.44 -6.95
N ARG A 95 -9.62 16.86 -6.61
CA ARG A 95 -10.84 16.16 -7.03
C ARG A 95 -11.09 16.51 -8.50
N LEU A 96 -11.36 15.52 -9.31
CA LEU A 96 -11.45 15.65 -10.76
C LEU A 96 -12.88 15.40 -11.25
N SER A 97 -13.41 16.24 -12.14
CA SER A 97 -14.59 15.87 -12.93
C SER A 97 -14.27 14.70 -13.86
N ILE A 98 -15.27 13.95 -14.31
CA ILE A 98 -15.07 12.72 -15.11
C ILE A 98 -14.21 12.95 -16.35
N ASP A 99 -14.40 14.06 -17.05
CA ASP A 99 -13.59 14.42 -18.24
C ASP A 99 -12.11 14.66 -17.90
N GLN A 100 -11.82 15.28 -16.75
CA GLN A 100 -10.47 15.49 -16.26
C GLN A 100 -9.84 14.20 -15.73
N LEU A 101 -10.63 13.34 -15.08
CA LEU A 101 -10.23 12.00 -14.67
C LEU A 101 -9.77 11.17 -15.86
N VAL A 102 -10.56 11.15 -16.96
CA VAL A 102 -10.21 10.45 -18.20
C VAL A 102 -8.91 10.97 -18.80
N ALA A 103 -8.72 12.28 -18.84
CA ALA A 103 -7.51 12.90 -19.38
C ALA A 103 -6.26 12.49 -18.58
N ASP A 104 -6.32 12.52 -17.25
CA ASP A 104 -5.20 12.12 -16.40
C ASP A 104 -4.98 10.59 -16.41
N SER A 105 -6.05 9.79 -16.53
CA SER A 105 -5.96 8.34 -16.68
C SER A 105 -5.27 7.93 -17.98
N LYS A 106 -5.55 8.62 -19.11
CA LYS A 106 -4.80 8.42 -20.35
C LYS A 106 -3.31 8.70 -20.17
N LYS A 107 -2.98 9.82 -19.51
CA LYS A 107 -1.58 10.15 -19.19
C LYS A 107 -0.92 9.09 -18.29
N ALA A 108 -1.62 8.61 -17.25
CA ALA A 108 -1.11 7.56 -16.38
C ALA A 108 -0.86 6.26 -17.16
N PHE A 109 -1.80 5.85 -18.00
CA PHE A 109 -1.70 4.68 -18.87
C PHE A 109 -0.52 4.78 -19.85
N ASP A 110 -0.35 5.92 -20.52
CA ASP A 110 0.76 6.17 -21.45
C ASP A 110 2.13 6.09 -20.77
N LEU A 111 2.20 6.39 -19.45
CA LEU A 111 3.39 6.23 -18.62
C LEU A 111 3.57 4.80 -18.11
N GLY A 112 2.67 3.88 -18.43
CA GLY A 112 2.71 2.47 -18.03
C GLY A 112 2.15 2.17 -16.64
N VAL A 113 1.41 3.11 -16.01
CA VAL A 113 0.67 2.83 -14.77
C VAL A 113 -0.46 1.85 -15.09
N ALA A 114 -0.53 0.73 -14.33
CA ALA A 114 -1.42 -0.37 -14.68
C ALA A 114 -2.88 -0.15 -14.28
N ALA A 115 -3.13 0.60 -13.19
CA ALA A 115 -4.46 0.72 -12.62
C ALA A 115 -4.74 2.10 -12.02
N VAL A 116 -6.02 2.46 -12.00
CA VAL A 116 -6.57 3.59 -11.26
C VAL A 116 -7.50 3.09 -10.16
N ALA A 117 -7.43 3.69 -8.96
CA ALA A 117 -8.34 3.44 -7.86
C ALA A 117 -9.21 4.67 -7.60
N LEU A 118 -10.54 4.51 -7.69
CA LEU A 118 -11.49 5.61 -7.68
C LEU A 118 -12.16 5.81 -6.33
N PHE A 119 -12.20 7.06 -5.87
CA PHE A 119 -12.87 7.49 -4.64
C PHE A 119 -13.83 8.65 -4.97
N PRO A 120 -15.15 8.46 -4.84
CA PRO A 120 -16.12 9.51 -5.20
C PRO A 120 -16.30 10.51 -4.05
N ALA A 121 -16.23 11.80 -4.37
CA ALA A 121 -16.66 12.87 -3.50
C ALA A 121 -18.15 13.14 -3.73
N ILE A 122 -18.98 12.58 -2.86
CA ILE A 122 -20.46 12.64 -2.98
C ILE A 122 -20.97 13.90 -2.28
N ASP A 123 -21.90 14.60 -2.94
CA ASP A 123 -22.59 15.76 -2.36
C ASP A 123 -23.36 15.34 -1.10
N ASP A 124 -23.30 16.14 -0.03
CA ASP A 124 -23.92 15.83 1.25
C ASP A 124 -25.44 15.64 1.17
N SER A 125 -26.11 16.26 0.19
CA SER A 125 -27.55 16.08 -0.05
C SER A 125 -27.93 14.67 -0.51
N LEU A 126 -26.97 13.90 -1.04
CA LEU A 126 -27.16 12.52 -1.49
C LEU A 126 -26.79 11.49 -0.44
N LYS A 127 -26.11 11.93 0.64
CA LYS A 127 -25.71 11.03 1.74
C LYS A 127 -26.89 10.69 2.64
N ASN A 128 -26.96 9.43 3.04
CA ASN A 128 -27.97 8.94 4.01
C ASN A 128 -27.35 7.80 4.84
N PRO A 129 -28.00 7.37 5.96
CA PRO A 129 -27.40 6.35 6.85
C PRO A 129 -27.08 5.03 6.15
N GLU A 130 -27.89 4.59 5.19
CA GLU A 130 -27.71 3.34 4.46
C GLU A 130 -26.82 3.46 3.21
N GLY A 131 -26.32 4.66 2.92
CA GLY A 131 -25.46 4.89 1.74
C GLY A 131 -26.09 4.55 0.40
N LYS A 132 -27.40 4.79 0.20
CA LYS A 132 -28.19 4.36 -0.97
C LYS A 132 -27.63 4.84 -2.31
N GLU A 133 -26.95 6.00 -2.34
CA GLU A 133 -26.34 6.53 -3.57
C GLU A 133 -25.27 5.57 -4.11
N SER A 134 -24.67 4.73 -3.28
CA SER A 134 -23.71 3.70 -3.71
C SER A 134 -24.30 2.67 -4.68
N LEU A 135 -25.61 2.47 -4.63
CA LEU A 135 -26.36 1.52 -5.47
C LEU A 135 -26.93 2.18 -6.74
N ASN A 136 -26.80 3.50 -6.88
CA ASN A 136 -27.34 4.24 -8.02
C ASN A 136 -26.59 3.86 -9.32
N PRO A 137 -27.26 3.25 -10.34
CA PRO A 137 -26.60 2.83 -11.58
C PRO A 137 -26.08 4.01 -12.40
N ASP A 138 -26.57 5.22 -12.16
CA ASP A 138 -26.17 6.47 -12.79
C ASP A 138 -25.47 7.42 -11.82
N GLY A 139 -25.05 6.89 -10.67
CA GLY A 139 -24.25 7.60 -9.67
C GLY A 139 -22.90 8.06 -10.21
N LEU A 140 -22.27 8.98 -9.52
CA LEU A 140 -20.98 9.56 -9.92
C LEU A 140 -19.91 8.49 -10.18
N LEU A 141 -19.75 7.53 -9.27
CA LEU A 141 -18.74 6.47 -9.41
C LEU A 141 -19.04 5.57 -10.61
N GLN A 142 -20.29 5.13 -10.77
CA GLN A 142 -20.70 4.24 -11.85
C GLN A 142 -20.51 4.91 -13.22
N ARG A 143 -20.82 6.20 -13.34
CA ARG A 143 -20.57 6.98 -14.57
C ARG A 143 -19.08 7.14 -14.86
N ALA A 144 -18.27 7.38 -13.83
CA ALA A 144 -16.82 7.48 -13.96
C ALA A 144 -16.21 6.16 -14.46
N VAL A 145 -16.61 5.01 -13.88
CA VAL A 145 -16.18 3.67 -14.32
C VAL A 145 -16.56 3.45 -15.79
N LYS A 146 -17.84 3.66 -16.15
CA LYS A 146 -18.31 3.48 -17.53
C LYS A 146 -17.51 4.30 -18.53
N GLU A 147 -17.24 5.57 -18.21
CA GLU A 147 -16.49 6.45 -19.12
C GLU A 147 -15.01 6.05 -19.22
N LEU A 148 -14.37 5.64 -18.11
CA LEU A 148 -12.99 5.13 -18.14
C LEU A 148 -12.88 3.85 -18.97
N LYS A 149 -13.77 2.89 -18.78
CA LYS A 149 -13.74 1.63 -19.55
C LYS A 149 -14.00 1.85 -21.04
N LYS A 150 -14.74 2.88 -21.40
CA LYS A 150 -14.94 3.30 -22.80
C LYS A 150 -13.70 3.98 -23.39
N GLU A 151 -13.06 4.90 -22.65
CA GLU A 151 -12.00 5.78 -23.15
C GLU A 151 -10.58 5.21 -22.98
N VAL A 152 -10.38 4.34 -22.00
CA VAL A 152 -9.10 3.67 -21.67
C VAL A 152 -9.37 2.20 -21.31
N PRO A 153 -9.85 1.37 -22.24
CA PRO A 153 -10.38 0.04 -21.94
C PRO A 153 -9.37 -0.93 -21.30
N GLU A 154 -8.08 -0.76 -21.58
CA GLU A 154 -7.01 -1.60 -21.05
C GLU A 154 -6.54 -1.18 -19.64
N LEU A 155 -6.90 0.01 -19.16
CA LEU A 155 -6.58 0.44 -17.81
C LEU A 155 -7.43 -0.33 -16.80
N VAL A 156 -6.80 -0.95 -15.81
CA VAL A 156 -7.50 -1.62 -14.73
C VAL A 156 -8.18 -0.57 -13.84
N VAL A 157 -9.49 -0.70 -13.66
CA VAL A 157 -10.28 0.19 -12.81
C VAL A 157 -10.61 -0.52 -11.52
N ILE A 158 -10.17 0.05 -10.40
CA ILE A 158 -10.40 -0.42 -9.03
C ILE A 158 -11.36 0.54 -8.35
N THR A 159 -12.36 0.04 -7.64
CA THR A 159 -13.29 0.87 -6.87
C THR A 159 -13.35 0.45 -5.42
N ASP A 160 -13.41 1.42 -4.52
CA ASP A 160 -13.58 1.21 -3.09
C ASP A 160 -14.98 0.70 -2.75
N VAL A 161 -15.08 -0.23 -1.78
CA VAL A 161 -16.33 -0.71 -1.22
C VAL A 161 -16.34 -0.39 0.26
N ALA A 162 -16.99 0.70 0.63
CA ALA A 162 -17.20 1.17 1.99
C ALA A 162 -18.32 2.21 2.01
N LEU A 163 -19.06 2.33 3.10
CA LEU A 163 -20.18 3.26 3.18
C LEU A 163 -19.76 4.71 3.42
N ASP A 164 -18.58 4.98 3.96
CA ASP A 164 -18.19 6.32 4.44
C ASP A 164 -18.31 7.46 3.41
N PRO A 165 -18.07 7.29 2.09
CA PRO A 165 -18.32 8.36 1.12
C PRO A 165 -19.81 8.66 0.91
N TYR A 166 -20.69 7.71 1.21
CA TYR A 166 -22.13 7.75 0.93
C TYR A 166 -22.97 7.88 2.20
N SER A 167 -22.39 7.57 3.37
CA SER A 167 -23.07 7.61 4.66
C SER A 167 -23.13 9.02 5.22
N SER A 168 -24.30 9.40 5.74
CA SER A 168 -24.47 10.62 6.52
C SER A 168 -23.70 10.59 7.84
N ASP A 169 -23.33 9.42 8.33
CA ASP A 169 -22.61 9.24 9.60
C ASP A 169 -21.07 9.25 9.42
N GLY A 170 -20.57 9.08 8.19
CA GLY A 170 -19.14 9.07 7.87
C GLY A 170 -18.40 7.82 8.34
N HIS A 171 -19.11 6.74 8.65
CA HIS A 171 -18.57 5.43 9.00
C HIS A 171 -18.59 4.47 7.82
N ASP A 172 -17.69 3.47 7.83
CA ASP A 172 -17.55 2.48 6.76
C ASP A 172 -18.67 1.42 6.80
N GLY A 173 -19.40 1.31 7.94
CA GLY A 173 -20.54 0.44 8.16
C GLY A 173 -21.78 1.20 8.66
N LEU A 174 -22.90 0.50 8.71
CA LEU A 174 -24.19 1.01 9.17
C LEU A 174 -24.14 1.36 10.67
N VAL A 175 -24.61 2.55 11.02
CA VAL A 175 -24.64 3.03 12.41
C VAL A 175 -26.04 2.92 13.00
N GLN A 176 -26.18 2.28 14.16
CA GLN A 176 -27.42 2.27 14.93
C GLN A 176 -27.11 2.44 16.42
N ASN A 177 -27.75 3.40 17.08
CA ASN A 177 -27.57 3.70 18.52
C ASN A 177 -26.08 3.92 18.90
N GLY A 178 -25.28 4.52 17.98
CA GLY A 178 -23.84 4.76 18.18
C GLY A 178 -22.95 3.53 18.04
N GLN A 179 -23.49 2.40 17.57
CA GLN A 179 -22.74 1.17 17.29
C GLN A 179 -22.69 0.93 15.79
N ILE A 180 -21.56 0.39 15.33
CA ILE A 180 -21.40 -0.08 13.95
C ILE A 180 -21.94 -1.52 13.90
N LEU A 181 -22.92 -1.74 13.02
CA LEU A 181 -23.57 -3.04 12.85
C LEU A 181 -22.83 -3.83 11.78
N ASN A 182 -22.14 -4.91 12.17
CA ASN A 182 -21.37 -5.74 11.25
C ASN A 182 -22.29 -6.45 10.24
N ASP A 183 -23.14 -7.33 10.72
CA ASP A 183 -23.90 -8.26 9.86
C ASP A 183 -24.92 -7.55 8.97
N GLU A 184 -25.53 -6.47 9.46
CA GLU A 184 -26.47 -5.65 8.70
C GLU A 184 -25.78 -4.79 7.63
N THR A 185 -24.46 -4.56 7.74
CA THR A 185 -23.66 -3.87 6.74
C THR A 185 -23.33 -4.77 5.54
N LEU A 186 -23.12 -6.09 5.75
CA LEU A 186 -22.68 -7.01 4.70
C LEU A 186 -23.57 -7.00 3.44
N PRO A 187 -24.92 -7.02 3.53
CA PRO A 187 -25.76 -6.94 2.32
C PRO A 187 -25.61 -5.61 1.57
N LEU A 188 -25.31 -4.51 2.25
CA LEU A 188 -25.11 -3.21 1.61
C LEU A 188 -23.79 -3.19 0.83
N LEU A 189 -22.71 -3.70 1.42
CA LEU A 189 -21.41 -3.84 0.75
C LEU A 189 -21.48 -4.77 -0.47
N ALA A 190 -22.14 -5.92 -0.31
CA ALA A 190 -22.37 -6.87 -1.40
C ALA A 190 -23.18 -6.23 -2.55
N GLY A 191 -24.23 -5.49 -2.23
CA GLY A 191 -25.02 -4.74 -3.22
C GLY A 191 -24.19 -3.65 -3.94
N MET A 192 -23.32 -2.93 -3.20
CA MET A 192 -22.41 -1.93 -3.74
C MET A 192 -21.42 -2.56 -4.74
N ALA A 193 -20.78 -3.67 -4.36
CA ALA A 193 -19.85 -4.39 -5.23
C ALA A 193 -20.53 -4.84 -6.54
N VAL A 194 -21.76 -5.38 -6.47
CA VAL A 194 -22.54 -5.76 -7.65
C VAL A 194 -22.90 -4.53 -8.51
N ALA A 195 -23.23 -3.38 -7.91
CA ALA A 195 -23.51 -2.15 -8.66
C ALA A 195 -22.27 -1.63 -9.39
N GLN A 196 -21.11 -1.72 -8.77
CA GLN A 196 -19.82 -1.38 -9.37
C GLN A 196 -19.44 -2.37 -10.49
N ALA A 197 -19.64 -3.67 -10.30
CA ALA A 197 -19.44 -4.69 -11.33
C ALA A 197 -20.32 -4.46 -12.56
N LYS A 198 -21.59 -4.10 -12.39
CA LYS A 198 -22.49 -3.70 -13.49
C LYS A 198 -22.01 -2.45 -14.26
N ALA A 199 -21.26 -1.57 -13.63
CA ALA A 199 -20.66 -0.41 -14.29
C ALA A 199 -19.41 -0.78 -15.10
N GLY A 200 -18.85 -2.00 -14.91
CA GLY A 200 -17.70 -2.51 -15.66
C GLY A 200 -16.36 -2.40 -14.94
N VAL A 201 -16.36 -2.35 -13.60
CA VAL A 201 -15.13 -2.38 -12.80
C VAL A 201 -14.38 -3.71 -12.99
N ASP A 202 -13.06 -3.66 -12.94
CA ASP A 202 -12.22 -4.87 -12.99
C ASP A 202 -11.97 -5.45 -11.60
N VAL A 203 -11.86 -4.58 -10.58
CA VAL A 203 -11.53 -4.97 -9.20
C VAL A 203 -12.39 -4.17 -8.22
N VAL A 204 -13.06 -4.84 -7.31
CA VAL A 204 -13.65 -4.21 -6.12
C VAL A 204 -12.69 -4.32 -4.94
N ALA A 205 -12.57 -3.26 -4.12
CA ALA A 205 -11.58 -3.19 -3.05
C ALA A 205 -12.25 -2.85 -1.70
N PRO A 206 -12.82 -3.85 -1.01
CA PRO A 206 -13.50 -3.65 0.27
C PRO A 206 -12.56 -3.10 1.34
N SER A 207 -12.84 -1.88 1.80
CA SER A 207 -12.01 -1.17 2.78
C SER A 207 -12.71 -0.92 4.12
N ASP A 208 -13.87 -1.50 4.29
CA ASP A 208 -14.78 -1.30 5.43
C ASP A 208 -14.34 -2.03 6.70
N MET A 209 -13.66 -3.16 6.60
CA MET A 209 -13.18 -4.01 7.71
C MET A 209 -14.30 -4.70 8.51
N MET A 210 -15.47 -4.97 7.90
CA MET A 210 -16.51 -5.80 8.54
C MET A 210 -16.12 -7.28 8.43
N ASP A 211 -16.38 -8.05 9.49
CA ASP A 211 -16.13 -9.50 9.49
C ASP A 211 -17.04 -10.20 8.46
N GLY A 212 -16.50 -11.12 7.65
CA GLY A 212 -17.25 -11.89 6.65
C GLY A 212 -17.61 -11.14 5.36
N ARG A 213 -17.08 -9.91 5.17
CA ARG A 213 -17.42 -9.07 4.02
C ARG A 213 -16.92 -9.61 2.68
N ILE A 214 -15.78 -10.28 2.68
CA ILE A 214 -15.21 -10.81 1.45
C ILE A 214 -16.05 -11.97 0.93
N GLU A 215 -16.46 -12.91 1.79
CA GLU A 215 -17.37 -14.00 1.42
C GLU A 215 -18.70 -13.47 0.90
N ALA A 216 -19.31 -12.49 1.60
CA ALA A 216 -20.58 -11.89 1.20
C ALA A 216 -20.50 -11.21 -0.17
N ILE A 217 -19.40 -10.48 -0.45
CA ILE A 217 -19.16 -9.82 -1.73
C ILE A 217 -18.89 -10.85 -2.83
N ARG A 218 -18.01 -11.84 -2.59
CA ARG A 218 -17.69 -12.87 -3.59
C ARG A 218 -18.95 -13.64 -4.00
N TRP A 219 -19.72 -14.10 -3.02
CA TRP A 219 -20.98 -14.79 -3.29
C TRP A 219 -21.97 -13.94 -4.10
N ALA A 220 -22.10 -12.65 -3.79
CA ALA A 220 -23.03 -11.77 -4.48
C ALA A 220 -22.59 -11.50 -5.92
N LEU A 221 -21.28 -11.29 -6.16
CA LEU A 221 -20.71 -11.13 -7.48
C LEU A 221 -20.94 -12.38 -8.34
N ASP A 222 -20.60 -13.57 -7.85
CA ASP A 222 -20.77 -14.82 -8.55
C ASP A 222 -22.24 -15.09 -8.90
N LYS A 223 -23.15 -14.90 -7.93
CA LYS A 223 -24.58 -15.04 -8.15
C LYS A 223 -25.14 -14.07 -9.18
N ALA A 224 -24.51 -12.90 -9.34
CA ALA A 224 -24.90 -11.88 -10.33
C ALA A 224 -24.24 -12.08 -11.70
N GLY A 225 -23.39 -13.10 -11.89
CA GLY A 225 -22.67 -13.42 -13.14
C GLY A 225 -21.40 -12.60 -13.34
N PHE A 226 -20.75 -12.17 -12.25
CA PHE A 226 -19.52 -11.39 -12.25
C PHE A 226 -18.34 -12.17 -11.61
N GLU A 227 -18.21 -13.44 -11.92
CA GLU A 227 -17.17 -14.33 -11.38
C GLU A 227 -15.75 -13.86 -11.72
N ASN A 228 -15.60 -13.04 -12.77
CA ASN A 228 -14.31 -12.53 -13.23
C ASN A 228 -13.92 -11.17 -12.60
N VAL A 229 -14.78 -10.56 -11.80
CA VAL A 229 -14.44 -9.34 -11.04
C VAL A 229 -13.59 -9.74 -9.85
N LEU A 230 -12.39 -9.18 -9.75
CA LEU A 230 -11.44 -9.46 -8.68
C LEU A 230 -11.83 -8.74 -7.39
N ILE A 231 -11.41 -9.32 -6.25
CA ILE A 231 -11.55 -8.71 -4.93
C ILE A 231 -10.16 -8.40 -4.37
N CYS A 232 -9.85 -7.11 -4.19
CA CYS A 232 -8.66 -6.63 -3.49
C CYS A 232 -9.04 -6.29 -2.05
N SER A 233 -8.88 -7.24 -1.14
CA SER A 233 -9.25 -7.04 0.26
C SER A 233 -8.26 -6.12 0.98
N TYR A 234 -8.78 -5.13 1.71
CA TYR A 234 -8.01 -4.41 2.72
C TYR A 234 -7.87 -5.31 3.97
N CYS A 235 -7.11 -6.39 3.85
CA CYS A 235 -6.97 -7.42 4.89
C CYS A 235 -6.31 -6.90 6.17
N ALA A 236 -5.48 -5.86 6.09
CA ALA A 236 -4.83 -5.23 7.23
C ALA A 236 -4.91 -3.71 7.13
N LYS A 237 -6.08 -3.14 7.47
CA LYS A 237 -6.29 -1.68 7.55
C LYS A 237 -6.27 -1.24 8.99
N TYR A 238 -5.26 -0.46 9.35
CA TYR A 238 -5.07 0.04 10.71
C TYR A 238 -5.78 1.36 10.98
N ALA A 239 -6.20 1.62 12.22
CA ALA A 239 -6.77 2.89 12.68
C ALA A 239 -5.66 3.96 12.76
N SER A 240 -5.21 4.41 11.60
CA SER A 240 -4.00 5.22 11.44
C SER A 240 -4.27 6.72 11.54
N ALA A 241 -3.32 7.44 12.16
CA ALA A 241 -3.27 8.90 12.16
C ALA A 241 -2.90 9.49 10.78
N PHE A 242 -2.35 8.67 9.86
CA PHE A 242 -1.94 9.10 8.52
C PHE A 242 -3.11 9.27 7.52
N TYR A 243 -4.37 9.11 7.94
CA TYR A 243 -5.53 9.26 7.06
C TYR A 243 -6.13 10.68 7.03
N GLY A 244 -5.58 11.63 7.79
CA GLY A 244 -6.12 12.99 7.88
C GLY A 244 -6.42 13.61 6.50
N PRO A 245 -5.45 13.71 5.58
CA PRO A 245 -5.68 14.34 4.28
C PRO A 245 -6.71 13.62 3.39
N PHE A 246 -6.87 12.30 3.51
CA PHE A 246 -7.91 11.56 2.80
C PHE A 246 -9.32 11.92 3.27
N ARG A 247 -9.49 12.14 4.59
CA ARG A 247 -10.78 12.57 5.16
C ARG A 247 -11.19 13.94 4.64
N ASP A 248 -10.22 14.86 4.49
CA ASP A 248 -10.44 16.17 3.88
C ASP A 248 -10.87 16.04 2.42
N ALA A 249 -10.28 15.09 1.70
CA ALA A 249 -10.57 14.88 0.28
C ALA A 249 -12.00 14.42 0.00
N LEU A 250 -12.58 13.59 0.89
CA LEU A 250 -13.92 13.01 0.72
C LEU A 250 -14.99 13.63 1.63
N GLU A 251 -14.60 14.55 2.52
CA GLU A 251 -15.52 15.09 3.54
C GLU A 251 -16.24 13.96 4.30
N SER A 252 -15.48 12.87 4.61
CA SER A 252 -15.97 11.63 5.21
C SER A 252 -15.49 11.45 6.66
N THR A 253 -15.28 12.55 7.38
CA THR A 253 -14.94 12.46 8.81
C THR A 253 -16.14 11.93 9.60
N PRO A 254 -15.96 10.90 10.47
CA PRO A 254 -17.03 10.42 11.33
C PRO A 254 -17.67 11.55 12.12
N LYS A 255 -19.01 11.65 12.12
CA LYS A 255 -19.74 12.67 12.87
C LYS A 255 -19.78 12.37 14.37
N ALA A 256 -19.59 11.12 14.77
CA ALA A 256 -19.48 10.69 16.15
C ALA A 256 -18.54 9.50 16.28
N GLY A 257 -17.86 9.37 17.42
CA GLY A 257 -16.95 8.26 17.69
C GLY A 257 -15.65 8.29 16.85
N ASP A 258 -15.08 7.12 16.66
CA ASP A 258 -13.91 6.89 15.82
C ASP A 258 -14.05 5.54 15.08
N LYS A 259 -13.06 5.20 14.22
CA LYS A 259 -13.08 3.98 13.42
C LYS A 259 -12.36 2.77 14.09
N LYS A 260 -12.00 2.87 15.39
CA LYS A 260 -11.19 1.83 16.08
C LYS A 260 -11.97 0.57 16.45
N THR A 261 -13.29 0.58 16.34
CA THR A 261 -14.12 -0.60 16.59
C THR A 261 -14.09 -1.61 15.46
N TYR A 262 -13.55 -1.20 14.27
CA TYR A 262 -13.45 -2.08 13.10
C TYR A 262 -12.11 -1.94 12.34
N GLN A 263 -11.37 -0.84 12.47
CA GLN A 263 -10.00 -0.74 11.97
C GLN A 263 -9.02 -1.26 13.03
N MET A 264 -7.99 -1.98 12.60
CA MET A 264 -7.03 -2.66 13.48
C MET A 264 -6.24 -1.69 14.37
N ASP A 265 -5.89 -2.12 15.56
CA ASP A 265 -5.02 -1.34 16.46
C ASP A 265 -3.58 -1.30 15.92
N PRO A 266 -2.98 -0.09 15.76
CA PRO A 266 -1.58 0.06 15.35
C PRO A 266 -0.56 -0.70 16.20
N ALA A 267 -0.90 -1.08 17.41
CA ALA A 267 -0.03 -1.87 18.30
C ALA A 267 0.01 -3.38 17.96
N ASN A 268 -0.90 -3.87 17.09
CA ASN A 268 -1.09 -5.29 16.84
C ASN A 268 -0.50 -5.73 15.50
N THR A 269 0.28 -6.82 15.52
CA THR A 269 0.84 -7.46 14.32
C THR A 269 0.23 -8.86 14.11
N ARG A 270 0.00 -9.63 15.20
CA ARG A 270 -0.54 -11.00 15.12
C ARG A 270 -1.97 -11.05 14.58
N GLU A 271 -2.74 -10.01 14.81
CA GLU A 271 -4.09 -9.85 14.27
C GLU A 271 -4.08 -9.83 12.74
N ALA A 272 -3.09 -9.16 12.11
CA ALA A 272 -2.96 -9.14 10.66
C ALA A 272 -2.85 -10.53 10.02
N ILE A 273 -2.16 -11.48 10.67
CA ILE A 273 -2.07 -12.86 10.16
C ILE A 273 -3.45 -13.52 10.14
N ARG A 274 -4.24 -13.28 11.18
CA ARG A 274 -5.60 -13.82 11.26
C ARG A 274 -6.50 -13.25 10.17
N GLU A 275 -6.47 -11.92 10.00
CA GLU A 275 -7.27 -11.23 8.97
C GLU A 275 -6.89 -11.67 7.55
N ILE A 276 -5.58 -11.84 7.29
CA ILE A 276 -5.08 -12.36 6.02
C ILE A 276 -5.69 -13.72 5.71
N HIS A 277 -5.64 -14.65 6.66
CA HIS A 277 -6.15 -16.01 6.45
C HIS A 277 -7.68 -16.02 6.29
N LEU A 278 -8.40 -15.19 7.05
CA LEU A 278 -9.85 -15.08 6.91
C LEU A 278 -10.23 -14.57 5.52
N ASP A 279 -9.63 -13.47 5.08
CA ASP A 279 -9.91 -12.88 3.77
C ASP A 279 -9.54 -13.82 2.61
N GLU A 280 -8.44 -14.61 2.74
CA GLU A 280 -8.10 -15.66 1.77
C GLU A 280 -9.14 -16.77 1.73
N GLU A 281 -9.56 -17.29 2.89
CA GLU A 281 -10.60 -18.33 3.00
C GLU A 281 -11.95 -17.84 2.47
N GLU A 282 -12.27 -16.56 2.63
CA GLU A 282 -13.48 -15.90 2.15
C GLU A 282 -13.44 -15.60 0.63
N GLY A 283 -12.29 -15.76 -0.04
CA GLY A 283 -12.17 -15.64 -1.49
C GLY A 283 -11.62 -14.32 -2.01
N ALA A 284 -10.73 -13.65 -1.26
CA ALA A 284 -9.94 -12.54 -1.78
C ALA A 284 -8.98 -13.00 -2.88
N ASP A 285 -8.81 -12.17 -3.92
CA ASP A 285 -7.83 -12.40 -4.99
C ASP A 285 -6.51 -11.67 -4.70
N TRP A 286 -6.57 -10.51 -4.05
CA TRP A 286 -5.41 -9.69 -3.64
C TRP A 286 -5.57 -9.24 -2.20
N LEU A 287 -4.43 -9.10 -1.51
CA LEU A 287 -4.36 -8.63 -0.12
C LEU A 287 -3.74 -7.25 -0.06
N LEU A 288 -4.39 -6.29 0.59
CA LEU A 288 -3.91 -4.92 0.70
C LEU A 288 -3.64 -4.52 2.14
N ILE A 289 -2.42 -4.03 2.40
CA ILE A 289 -1.98 -3.49 3.68
C ILE A 289 -2.05 -1.96 3.65
N LYS A 290 -2.70 -1.35 4.62
CA LYS A 290 -2.88 0.11 4.73
C LYS A 290 -2.73 0.59 6.17
N PRO A 291 -1.83 1.56 6.43
CA PRO A 291 -0.84 2.23 5.56
C PRO A 291 0.32 1.34 5.10
N GLY A 292 1.21 1.91 4.25
CA GLY A 292 2.37 1.23 3.70
C GLY A 292 3.65 1.36 4.53
N LEU A 293 4.29 2.56 4.55
CA LEU A 293 5.60 2.78 5.19
C LEU A 293 5.64 2.43 6.69
N PRO A 294 4.65 2.81 7.52
CA PRO A 294 4.67 2.47 8.94
C PRO A 294 4.47 0.97 9.21
N TYR A 295 4.09 0.18 8.20
CA TYR A 295 3.71 -1.24 8.31
C TYR A 295 4.49 -2.13 7.32
N LEU A 296 5.76 -1.80 7.02
CA LEU A 296 6.65 -2.64 6.20
C LEU A 296 6.85 -4.03 6.80
N ASP A 297 6.82 -4.14 8.11
CA ASP A 297 6.85 -5.40 8.86
C ASP A 297 5.60 -6.24 8.58
N VAL A 298 4.42 -5.62 8.53
CA VAL A 298 3.15 -6.31 8.19
C VAL A 298 3.14 -6.74 6.72
N ILE A 299 3.62 -5.91 5.79
CA ILE A 299 3.77 -6.28 4.38
C ILE A 299 4.68 -7.50 4.25
N ARG A 300 5.82 -7.50 4.97
CA ARG A 300 6.75 -8.63 4.98
C ARG A 300 6.12 -9.87 5.57
N LEU A 301 5.41 -9.73 6.67
CA LEU A 301 4.69 -10.82 7.33
C LEU A 301 3.62 -11.42 6.42
N THR A 302 2.85 -10.57 5.71
CA THR A 302 1.86 -11.03 4.73
C THR A 302 2.52 -11.87 3.64
N ARG A 303 3.67 -11.43 3.09
CA ARG A 303 4.41 -12.21 2.08
C ARG A 303 4.91 -13.55 2.61
N GLU A 304 5.17 -13.69 3.89
CA GLU A 304 5.61 -14.94 4.51
C GLU A 304 4.45 -15.91 4.80
N HIS A 305 3.20 -15.42 4.81
CA HIS A 305 2.01 -16.21 5.18
C HIS A 305 1.00 -16.37 4.05
N SER A 306 1.21 -15.72 2.90
CA SER A 306 0.28 -15.76 1.76
C SER A 306 1.01 -15.90 0.43
N GLU A 307 0.43 -16.69 -0.48
CA GLU A 307 0.84 -16.82 -1.88
C GLU A 307 0.10 -15.81 -2.80
N LEU A 308 -0.93 -15.12 -2.29
CA LEU A 308 -1.69 -14.14 -3.08
C LEU A 308 -0.85 -12.90 -3.41
N PRO A 309 -1.18 -12.18 -4.49
CA PRO A 309 -0.61 -10.87 -4.78
C PRO A 309 -0.88 -9.87 -3.66
N ILE A 310 0.16 -9.11 -3.29
CA ILE A 310 0.10 -8.16 -2.18
C ILE A 310 0.14 -6.72 -2.69
N ALA A 311 -0.82 -5.92 -2.26
CA ALA A 311 -0.86 -4.48 -2.44
C ALA A 311 -0.42 -3.76 -1.16
N ALA A 312 0.27 -2.64 -1.30
CA ALA A 312 0.56 -1.73 -0.20
C ALA A 312 0.02 -0.34 -0.53
N TYR A 313 -0.52 0.36 0.46
CA TYR A 313 -1.05 1.71 0.25
C TYR A 313 -0.13 2.78 0.86
N HIS A 314 0.58 3.52 0.01
CA HIS A 314 1.26 4.76 0.36
C HIS A 314 0.20 5.85 0.54
N VAL A 315 -0.29 6.01 1.78
CA VAL A 315 -1.50 6.79 2.08
C VAL A 315 -1.28 8.31 2.03
N SER A 316 -2.38 9.03 2.10
CA SER A 316 -2.43 10.49 1.97
C SER A 316 -1.50 11.23 2.93
N GLY A 317 -1.40 10.80 4.19
CA GLY A 317 -0.49 11.39 5.18
C GLY A 317 0.98 11.11 4.88
N GLU A 318 1.31 9.94 4.35
CA GLU A 318 2.67 9.62 3.91
C GLU A 318 3.08 10.51 2.73
N TYR A 319 2.21 10.63 1.73
CA TYR A 319 2.41 11.54 0.59
C TYR A 319 2.55 13.00 1.04
N ALA A 320 1.60 13.50 1.86
CA ALA A 320 1.60 14.89 2.34
C ALA A 320 2.85 15.21 3.18
N MET A 321 3.33 14.26 3.99
CA MET A 321 4.55 14.40 4.79
C MET A 321 5.78 14.65 3.90
N LEU A 322 5.92 13.90 2.78
CA LEU A 322 7.02 14.09 1.83
C LEU A 322 6.91 15.46 1.14
N LYS A 323 5.72 15.84 0.66
CA LYS A 323 5.50 17.16 0.03
C LYS A 323 5.82 18.30 0.99
N ALA A 324 5.32 18.27 2.23
CA ALA A 324 5.54 19.32 3.22
C ALA A 324 7.02 19.48 3.63
N ALA A 325 7.76 18.38 3.74
CA ALA A 325 9.19 18.43 4.04
C ALA A 325 10.00 18.95 2.85
N ALA A 326 9.60 18.59 1.63
CA ALA A 326 10.24 19.06 0.40
C ALA A 326 9.99 20.56 0.14
N GLU A 327 8.78 21.09 0.39
CA GLU A 327 8.48 22.52 0.32
C GLU A 327 9.38 23.38 1.22
N LYS A 328 9.84 22.82 2.34
CA LYS A 328 10.79 23.47 3.26
C LYS A 328 12.25 23.26 2.86
N GLY A 329 12.52 22.51 1.78
CA GLY A 329 13.88 22.19 1.34
C GLY A 329 14.64 21.23 2.26
N TRP A 330 13.94 20.49 3.13
CA TRP A 330 14.57 19.57 4.08
C TRP A 330 14.82 18.19 3.46
N LEU A 331 13.99 17.79 2.51
CA LEU A 331 14.08 16.52 1.78
C LEU A 331 14.00 16.77 0.27
N ASP A 332 14.65 15.93 -0.51
CA ASP A 332 14.38 15.81 -1.95
C ASP A 332 13.16 14.92 -2.16
N TYR A 333 12.10 15.48 -2.73
CA TYR A 333 10.82 14.79 -2.87
C TYR A 333 10.92 13.56 -3.76
N GLU A 334 11.53 13.69 -4.93
CA GLU A 334 11.59 12.61 -5.93
C GLU A 334 12.38 11.42 -5.39
N SER A 335 13.53 11.67 -4.80
CA SER A 335 14.35 10.63 -4.16
C SER A 335 13.61 9.94 -3.01
N CYS A 336 12.94 10.71 -2.15
CA CYS A 336 12.20 10.14 -1.01
C CYS A 336 10.95 9.36 -1.46
N LEU A 337 10.24 9.83 -2.49
CA LEU A 337 9.11 9.10 -3.08
C LEU A 337 9.59 7.75 -3.59
N MET A 338 10.62 7.73 -4.44
CA MET A 338 11.15 6.50 -5.03
C MET A 338 11.68 5.53 -3.98
N GLU A 339 12.38 6.01 -2.94
CA GLU A 339 12.86 5.18 -1.84
C GLU A 339 11.70 4.59 -1.02
N SER A 340 10.65 5.37 -0.76
CA SER A 340 9.43 4.91 -0.08
C SER A 340 8.76 3.77 -0.83
N LEU A 341 8.54 3.96 -2.14
CA LEU A 341 7.90 2.95 -2.99
C LEU A 341 8.79 1.68 -3.10
N LEU A 342 10.10 1.85 -3.26
CA LEU A 342 11.04 0.73 -3.29
C LEU A 342 11.06 -0.04 -1.96
N SER A 343 10.87 0.64 -0.84
CA SER A 343 10.81 0.02 0.48
C SER A 343 9.62 -0.94 0.61
N MET A 344 8.45 -0.55 0.10
CA MET A 344 7.25 -1.40 0.08
C MET A 344 7.44 -2.59 -0.85
N ARG A 345 8.04 -2.39 -2.04
CA ARG A 345 8.42 -3.49 -2.94
C ARG A 345 9.36 -4.48 -2.25
N ARG A 346 10.41 -3.98 -1.59
CA ARG A 346 11.39 -4.81 -0.86
C ARG A 346 10.75 -5.57 0.30
N ALA A 347 9.75 -4.99 0.95
CA ALA A 347 8.99 -5.68 2.00
C ALA A 347 8.16 -6.84 1.45
N GLY A 348 7.75 -6.81 0.17
CA GLY A 348 7.02 -7.91 -0.45
C GLY A 348 5.78 -7.51 -1.26
N ALA A 349 5.45 -6.21 -1.33
CA ALA A 349 4.32 -5.75 -2.13
C ALA A 349 4.55 -5.97 -3.63
N ASP A 350 3.57 -6.52 -4.34
CA ASP A 350 3.57 -6.70 -5.80
C ASP A 350 3.10 -5.42 -6.50
N MET A 351 2.19 -4.69 -5.89
CA MET A 351 1.65 -3.43 -6.37
C MET A 351 1.55 -2.39 -5.25
N ILE A 352 1.61 -1.11 -5.62
CA ILE A 352 1.59 0.00 -4.68
C ILE A 352 0.58 1.05 -5.10
N PHE A 353 -0.39 1.30 -4.24
CA PHE A 353 -1.30 2.44 -4.34
C PHE A 353 -0.56 3.68 -3.86
N THR A 354 -0.40 4.69 -4.71
CA THR A 354 0.27 5.93 -4.34
C THR A 354 -0.27 7.13 -5.12
N TYR A 355 -0.52 8.23 -4.45
CA TYR A 355 -0.92 9.49 -5.09
C TYR A 355 0.18 10.06 -5.99
N GLY A 356 1.44 9.72 -5.75
CA GLY A 356 2.58 10.04 -6.59
C GLY A 356 2.80 9.09 -7.77
N ALA A 357 1.83 8.26 -8.17
CA ALA A 357 2.01 7.24 -9.21
C ALA A 357 2.45 7.82 -10.57
N ILE A 358 1.81 8.91 -11.03
CA ILE A 358 2.14 9.57 -12.29
C ILE A 358 3.53 10.19 -12.23
N GLU A 359 3.88 10.83 -11.11
CA GLU A 359 5.22 11.41 -10.88
C GLU A 359 6.29 10.30 -10.87
N ALA A 360 6.07 9.24 -10.09
CA ALA A 360 6.99 8.10 -10.01
C ALA A 360 7.15 7.39 -11.37
N ALA A 361 6.07 7.19 -12.12
CA ALA A 361 6.13 6.59 -13.45
C ALA A 361 6.95 7.45 -14.43
N SER A 362 6.81 8.78 -14.36
CA SER A 362 7.62 9.69 -15.15
C SER A 362 9.12 9.64 -14.81
N LEU A 363 9.46 9.49 -13.52
CA LEU A 363 10.85 9.33 -13.07
C LEU A 363 11.48 8.00 -13.52
N LEU A 364 10.68 6.95 -13.63
CA LEU A 364 11.12 5.62 -14.06
C LEU A 364 11.39 5.53 -15.57
N GLN A 365 10.98 6.52 -16.36
CA GLN A 365 11.24 6.58 -17.81
C GLN A 365 12.52 7.38 -18.15
N GLN A 366 13.13 8.08 -17.18
CA GLN A 366 14.38 8.82 -17.32
C GLN A 366 15.59 7.90 -17.12
#